data_cab4d42decbc14ae3ff70720a7d2841a
#
_entry.id   cab4d42decbc14ae3ff70720a7d2841a
#
_cell.length_a   1.000
_cell.length_b   1.000
_cell.length_c   1.000
_cell.angle_alpha   90.00
_cell.angle_beta   90.00
_cell.angle_gamma   90.00
#
_symmetry.space_group_name_H-M   'P 1'
#
loop_
_entity.id
_entity.type
_entity.pdbx_description
1 polymer ?
#
loop_
_entity_poly.entity_id
_entity_poly.type
_entity_poly.pdbx_seq_one_letter_code
_entity_poly.pdbx_strand_id
1 'polypeptide(L)'
;MFGYVIADLARLDEGQQTRYKSFYCGLCRALYRGYGPVPALALTYDMAFLTLFLSALYEPDEKSGAARCLRHPAQAQSWTQTAFTGYAAAMNCLLAYENRRDDWHDDQKLSAAAAAGLLGPGAKRAAAQYPEKAAAIRAALQTITQAEEDRTAYSEAPANAFGELMAELFAVKADRWTPVLRQFGRSLGKLIYFMDAACDLEEDRRANQYNPLALLDMQSGADFRPQLMLLAGDAAEAFERLPIVQDAALLQNILYSGVWTRFDAAFRTKQEEPT
;
A
#
# COMPACT_ATOMS: atom_id res chain seq x y z
N MET A 1 -0.65 -6.45 -5.25
CA MET A 1 0.20 -6.09 -4.09
C MET A 1 -0.26 -4.89 -3.25
N PHE A 2 -1.15 -4.00 -3.67
CA PHE A 2 -1.66 -2.87 -2.85
C PHE A 2 -3.12 -3.12 -2.45
N GLY A 3 -3.61 -2.39 -1.43
CA GLY A 3 -4.97 -2.50 -0.92
C GLY A 3 -5.10 -3.37 0.33
N TYR A 4 -3.99 -3.65 1.02
CA TYR A 4 -3.98 -4.39 2.28
C TYR A 4 -3.93 -3.50 3.51
N VAL A 5 -3.31 -2.31 3.41
CA VAL A 5 -3.15 -1.41 4.55
C VAL A 5 -4.36 -0.48 4.66
N ILE A 6 -5.47 -1.05 5.11
CA ILE A 6 -6.77 -0.39 5.22
C ILE A 6 -7.24 -0.43 6.68
N ALA A 7 -8.15 0.48 7.05
CA ALA A 7 -8.75 0.48 8.38
C ALA A 7 -9.87 -0.57 8.49
N ASP A 8 -9.95 -1.25 9.62
CA ASP A 8 -11.13 -2.01 10.01
C ASP A 8 -12.19 -1.04 10.54
N LEU A 9 -13.05 -0.58 9.63
CA LEU A 9 -14.05 0.45 9.93
C LEU A 9 -15.08 0.00 10.97
N ALA A 10 -15.32 -1.31 11.11
CA ALA A 10 -16.27 -1.84 12.08
C ALA A 10 -15.80 -1.65 13.53
N ARG A 11 -14.49 -1.51 13.74
CA ARG A 11 -13.87 -1.31 15.04
C ARG A 11 -13.47 0.14 15.34
N LEU A 12 -13.82 1.08 14.48
CA LEU A 12 -13.56 2.50 14.64
C LEU A 12 -14.83 3.25 15.03
N ASP A 13 -14.69 4.24 15.91
CA ASP A 13 -15.75 5.21 16.16
C ASP A 13 -15.93 6.17 14.97
N GLU A 14 -17.02 6.95 14.98
CA GLU A 14 -17.35 7.89 13.90
C GLU A 14 -16.28 8.98 13.70
N GLY A 15 -15.64 9.43 14.78
CA GLY A 15 -14.57 10.42 14.75
C GLY A 15 -13.35 9.88 14.02
N GLN A 16 -12.92 8.67 14.40
CA GLN A 16 -11.79 7.97 13.79
C GLN A 16 -12.06 7.65 12.30
N GLN A 17 -13.27 7.18 11.97
CA GLN A 17 -13.67 6.95 10.58
C GLN A 17 -13.64 8.25 9.75
N THR A 18 -14.13 9.35 10.32
CA THR A 18 -14.09 10.67 9.68
C THR A 18 -12.65 11.14 9.49
N ARG A 19 -11.81 10.97 10.51
CA ARG A 19 -10.38 11.28 10.47
C ARG A 19 -9.69 10.52 9.34
N TYR A 20 -9.83 9.19 9.27
CA TYR A 20 -9.26 8.35 8.24
C TYR A 20 -9.70 8.77 6.82
N LYS A 21 -11.01 8.97 6.64
CA LYS A 21 -11.58 9.42 5.36
C LYS A 21 -11.08 10.82 4.97
N SER A 22 -10.83 11.70 5.94
CA SER A 22 -10.35 13.06 5.65
C SER A 22 -8.93 13.06 5.07
N PHE A 23 -8.04 12.17 5.53
CA PHE A 23 -6.72 11.98 4.93
C PHE A 23 -6.80 11.44 3.49
N TYR A 24 -7.66 10.45 3.26
CA TYR A 24 -7.91 9.93 1.91
C TYR A 24 -8.42 11.04 0.97
N CYS A 25 -9.39 11.83 1.41
CA CYS A 25 -9.92 12.96 0.62
C CYS A 25 -8.86 14.06 0.41
N GLY A 26 -8.02 14.33 1.41
CA GLY A 26 -6.91 15.27 1.31
C GLY A 26 -5.91 14.87 0.25
N LEU A 27 -5.53 13.58 0.24
CA LEU A 27 -4.62 13.00 -0.74
C LEU A 27 -5.23 12.97 -2.14
N CYS A 28 -6.51 12.59 -2.28
CA CYS A 28 -7.25 12.64 -3.54
C CYS A 28 -7.23 14.04 -4.17
N ARG A 29 -7.45 15.09 -3.36
CA ARG A 29 -7.37 16.49 -3.80
C ARG A 29 -5.97 16.90 -4.25
N ALA A 30 -4.93 16.45 -3.54
CA ALA A 30 -3.53 16.70 -3.90
C ALA A 30 -3.18 16.03 -5.22
N LEU A 31 -3.57 14.77 -5.42
CA LEU A 31 -3.42 14.06 -6.69
C LEU A 31 -4.12 14.77 -7.84
N TYR A 32 -5.39 15.10 -7.67
CA TYR A 32 -6.16 15.79 -8.70
C TYR A 32 -5.53 17.12 -9.12
N ARG A 33 -5.09 17.93 -8.15
CA ARG A 33 -4.47 19.25 -8.41
C ARG A 33 -3.06 19.15 -8.96
N GLY A 34 -2.25 18.23 -8.45
CA GLY A 34 -0.84 18.08 -8.82
C GLY A 34 -0.62 17.26 -10.08
N TYR A 35 -1.43 16.22 -10.28
CA TYR A 35 -1.19 15.18 -11.29
C TYR A 35 -2.37 14.93 -12.23
N GLY A 36 -3.53 15.51 -11.95
CA GLY A 36 -4.74 15.38 -12.79
C GLY A 36 -5.70 14.27 -12.31
N PRO A 37 -6.82 14.08 -13.07
CA PRO A 37 -7.89 13.18 -12.65
C PRO A 37 -7.49 11.69 -12.67
N VAL A 38 -6.69 11.26 -13.64
CA VAL A 38 -6.35 9.84 -13.79
C VAL A 38 -5.53 9.30 -12.61
N PRO A 39 -4.44 9.95 -12.14
CA PRO A 39 -3.77 9.55 -10.91
C PRO A 39 -4.65 9.59 -9.65
N ALA A 40 -5.63 10.51 -9.59
CA ALA A 40 -6.57 10.57 -8.47
C ALA A 40 -7.55 9.38 -8.46
N LEU A 41 -7.87 8.79 -9.63
CA LEU A 41 -8.66 7.56 -9.71
C LEU A 41 -7.88 6.31 -9.30
N ALA A 42 -6.55 6.34 -9.42
CA ALA A 42 -5.65 5.27 -9.02
C ALA A 42 -5.20 5.36 -7.54
N LEU A 43 -5.85 6.22 -6.75
CA LEU A 43 -5.56 6.37 -5.32
C LEU A 43 -5.91 5.10 -4.54
N THR A 44 -4.97 4.62 -3.72
CA THR A 44 -5.15 3.52 -2.79
C THR A 44 -5.19 4.00 -1.34
N TYR A 45 -5.80 3.21 -0.46
CA TYR A 45 -5.81 3.49 0.97
C TYR A 45 -4.42 3.33 1.60
N ASP A 46 -3.55 2.50 1.04
CA ASP A 46 -2.15 2.37 1.49
C ASP A 46 -1.41 3.71 1.48
N MET A 47 -1.66 4.55 0.46
CA MET A 47 -1.06 5.88 0.39
C MET A 47 -1.72 6.87 1.36
N ALA A 48 -3.00 6.69 1.67
CA ALA A 48 -3.66 7.45 2.75
C ALA A 48 -3.08 7.06 4.11
N PHE A 49 -2.81 5.77 4.34
CA PHE A 49 -2.10 5.29 5.52
C PHE A 49 -0.69 5.88 5.61
N LEU A 50 0.09 5.88 4.53
CA LEU A 50 1.43 6.51 4.51
C LEU A 50 1.36 7.97 4.95
N THR A 51 0.38 8.73 4.43
CA THR A 51 0.20 10.15 4.80
C THR A 51 -0.16 10.30 6.27
N LEU A 52 -1.10 9.51 6.77
CA LEU A 52 -1.54 9.50 8.17
C LEU A 52 -0.37 9.12 9.10
N PHE A 53 0.34 8.05 8.78
CA PHE A 53 1.48 7.55 9.55
C PHE A 53 2.59 8.59 9.71
N LEU A 54 3.03 9.17 8.60
CA LEU A 54 4.06 10.21 8.63
C LEU A 54 3.58 11.47 9.35
N SER A 55 2.30 11.82 9.23
CA SER A 55 1.74 12.96 9.94
C SER A 55 1.64 12.71 11.44
N ALA A 56 1.29 11.51 11.85
CA ALA A 56 1.24 11.11 13.26
C ALA A 56 2.63 11.06 13.91
N LEU A 57 3.67 10.67 13.16
CA LEU A 57 5.05 10.63 13.67
C LEU A 57 5.69 12.02 13.78
N TYR A 58 5.45 12.89 12.80
CA TYR A 58 6.15 14.17 12.68
C TYR A 58 5.33 15.37 13.09
N GLU A 59 4.05 15.20 13.34
CA GLU A 59 3.10 16.21 13.82
C GLU A 59 3.21 17.56 13.08
N PRO A 60 3.17 17.58 11.73
CA PRO A 60 3.21 18.82 10.98
C PRO A 60 1.89 19.57 11.10
N ASP A 61 1.92 20.88 10.80
CA ASP A 61 0.70 21.67 10.67
C ASP A 61 -0.29 21.03 9.70
N GLU A 62 -1.54 20.95 10.10
CA GLU A 62 -2.64 20.42 9.31
C GLU A 62 -3.45 21.55 8.65
N LYS A 63 -3.78 21.35 7.39
CA LYS A 63 -4.79 22.14 6.68
C LYS A 63 -6.01 21.26 6.47
N SER A 64 -7.15 21.69 6.96
CA SER A 64 -8.41 20.95 6.84
C SER A 64 -9.53 21.81 6.26
N GLY A 65 -10.60 21.16 5.81
CA GLY A 65 -11.77 21.82 5.27
C GLY A 65 -12.77 20.79 4.73
N ALA A 66 -13.82 21.30 4.09
CA ALA A 66 -14.82 20.47 3.43
C ALA A 66 -15.02 20.93 1.99
N ALA A 67 -15.19 19.99 1.06
CA ALA A 67 -15.46 20.31 -0.34
C ALA A 67 -16.17 19.18 -1.06
N ARG A 68 -16.99 19.53 -2.04
CA ARG A 68 -17.53 18.56 -2.99
C ARG A 68 -16.45 18.11 -3.98
N CYS A 69 -16.55 16.88 -4.46
CA CYS A 69 -15.62 16.35 -5.48
C CYS A 69 -16.42 15.57 -6.55
N LEU A 70 -15.75 15.19 -7.63
CA LEU A 70 -16.38 14.41 -8.72
C LEU A 70 -16.97 13.06 -8.25
N ARG A 71 -16.35 12.42 -7.26
CA ARG A 71 -16.84 11.14 -6.69
C ARG A 71 -18.01 11.34 -5.72
N HIS A 72 -18.13 12.52 -5.10
CA HIS A 72 -19.18 12.86 -4.12
C HIS A 72 -19.75 14.26 -4.45
N PRO A 73 -20.50 14.40 -5.57
CA PRO A 73 -21.01 15.72 -6.00
C PRO A 73 -22.13 16.24 -5.10
N ALA A 74 -22.90 15.34 -4.48
CA ALA A 74 -24.06 15.71 -3.66
C ALA A 74 -23.66 16.24 -2.27
N GLN A 75 -22.59 15.72 -1.68
CA GLN A 75 -22.20 16.04 -0.29
C GLN A 75 -20.74 16.46 -0.22
N ALA A 76 -20.46 17.54 0.53
CA ALA A 76 -19.12 17.96 0.85
C ALA A 76 -18.44 16.92 1.75
N GLN A 77 -17.22 16.52 1.40
CA GLN A 77 -16.38 15.61 2.18
C GLN A 77 -15.31 16.40 2.92
N SER A 78 -15.10 16.06 4.18
CA SER A 78 -13.98 16.58 4.96
C SER A 78 -12.67 16.13 4.37
N TRP A 79 -11.67 16.99 4.39
CA TRP A 79 -10.31 16.68 3.93
C TRP A 79 -9.27 17.25 4.87
N THR A 80 -8.16 16.53 5.02
CA THR A 80 -6.98 16.95 5.79
C THR A 80 -5.74 16.79 4.92
N GLN A 81 -4.90 17.80 4.90
CA GLN A 81 -3.61 17.81 4.20
C GLN A 81 -2.51 18.26 5.14
N THR A 82 -1.33 17.67 5.00
CA THR A 82 -0.12 17.97 5.77
C THR A 82 1.06 18.18 4.83
N ALA A 83 2.23 18.47 5.37
CA ALA A 83 3.46 18.54 4.59
C ALA A 83 3.78 17.22 3.82
N PHE A 84 3.26 16.07 4.29
CA PHE A 84 3.50 14.77 3.67
C PHE A 84 2.51 14.41 2.56
N THR A 85 1.40 15.14 2.44
CA THR A 85 0.36 14.84 1.42
C THR A 85 0.90 14.92 -0.01
N GLY A 86 1.76 15.92 -0.30
CA GLY A 86 2.38 16.06 -1.62
C GLY A 86 3.35 14.93 -1.96
N TYR A 87 4.11 14.48 -0.97
CA TYR A 87 5.00 13.32 -1.09
C TYR A 87 4.21 12.04 -1.39
N ALA A 88 3.21 11.72 -0.60
CA ALA A 88 2.38 10.53 -0.81
C ALA A 88 1.64 10.56 -2.16
N ALA A 89 1.21 11.75 -2.62
CA ALA A 89 0.63 11.91 -3.95
C ALA A 89 1.64 11.58 -5.07
N ALA A 90 2.90 12.02 -4.95
CA ALA A 90 3.96 11.67 -5.88
C ALA A 90 4.23 10.17 -5.91
N MET A 91 4.35 9.53 -4.73
CA MET A 91 4.57 8.09 -4.60
C MET A 91 3.40 7.29 -5.18
N ASN A 92 2.15 7.68 -4.89
CA ASN A 92 0.98 7.05 -5.51
C ASN A 92 1.02 7.11 -7.05
N CYS A 93 1.41 8.26 -7.59
CA CYS A 93 1.49 8.44 -9.05
C CYS A 93 2.58 7.55 -9.67
N LEU A 94 3.76 7.44 -9.04
CA LEU A 94 4.85 6.56 -9.47
C LEU A 94 4.43 5.09 -9.44
N LEU A 95 3.90 4.63 -8.31
CA LEU A 95 3.49 3.25 -8.12
C LEU A 95 2.35 2.86 -9.06
N ALA A 96 1.35 3.72 -9.24
CA ALA A 96 0.25 3.47 -10.17
C ALA A 96 0.74 3.36 -11.63
N TYR A 97 1.72 4.17 -12.03
CA TYR A 97 2.30 4.11 -13.37
C TYR A 97 3.11 2.83 -13.58
N GLU A 98 4.03 2.51 -12.65
CA GLU A 98 4.88 1.32 -12.75
C GLU A 98 4.03 0.03 -12.73
N ASN A 99 3.01 -0.05 -11.89
CA ASN A 99 2.09 -1.20 -11.85
C ASN A 99 1.35 -1.40 -13.19
N ARG A 100 0.89 -0.30 -13.84
CA ARG A 100 0.24 -0.40 -15.15
C ARG A 100 1.21 -0.75 -16.28
N ARG A 101 2.47 -0.36 -16.14
CA ARG A 101 3.51 -0.74 -17.09
C ARG A 101 3.84 -2.22 -16.99
N ASP A 102 3.84 -2.78 -15.79
CA ASP A 102 4.01 -4.19 -15.51
C ASP A 102 2.85 -5.02 -16.08
N ASP A 103 1.61 -4.67 -15.76
CA ASP A 103 0.39 -5.28 -16.35
C ASP A 103 0.42 -5.32 -17.89
N TRP A 104 1.03 -4.29 -18.54
CA TRP A 104 1.20 -4.25 -19.99
C TRP A 104 2.25 -5.26 -20.48
N HIS A 105 3.35 -5.41 -19.76
CA HIS A 105 4.39 -6.37 -20.12
C HIS A 105 3.90 -7.81 -20.00
N ASP A 106 3.17 -8.12 -18.96
CA ASP A 106 2.73 -9.49 -18.66
C ASP A 106 1.55 -9.94 -19.54
N ASP A 107 0.53 -9.10 -19.63
CA ASP A 107 -0.76 -9.48 -20.26
C ASP A 107 -0.98 -8.88 -21.65
N GLN A 108 -0.12 -7.97 -22.12
CA GLN A 108 -0.25 -7.18 -23.37
C GLN A 108 -1.65 -6.53 -23.54
N LYS A 109 -2.32 -6.23 -22.43
CA LYS A 109 -3.65 -5.61 -22.43
C LYS A 109 -3.56 -4.17 -22.92
N LEU A 110 -4.14 -3.86 -24.08
CA LEU A 110 -4.18 -2.50 -24.66
C LEU A 110 -4.74 -1.47 -23.66
N SER A 111 -5.64 -1.88 -22.77
CA SER A 111 -6.16 -1.04 -21.69
C SER A 111 -5.09 -0.61 -20.68
N ALA A 112 -4.14 -1.51 -20.36
CA ALA A 112 -3.03 -1.19 -19.46
C ALA A 112 -2.05 -0.21 -20.10
N ALA A 113 -1.73 -0.37 -21.40
CA ALA A 113 -0.91 0.57 -22.16
C ALA A 113 -1.55 1.96 -22.22
N ALA A 114 -2.85 2.04 -22.50
CA ALA A 114 -3.58 3.32 -22.53
C ALA A 114 -3.57 3.99 -21.14
N ALA A 115 -3.80 3.22 -20.06
CA ALA A 115 -3.75 3.72 -18.69
C ALA A 115 -2.34 4.20 -18.31
N ALA A 116 -1.29 3.44 -18.67
CA ALA A 116 0.10 3.86 -18.46
C ALA A 116 0.42 5.16 -19.22
N GLY A 117 -0.06 5.29 -20.48
CA GLY A 117 0.08 6.52 -21.26
C GLY A 117 -0.54 7.73 -20.57
N LEU A 118 -1.72 7.58 -19.97
CA LEU A 118 -2.42 8.64 -19.23
C LEU A 118 -1.75 8.99 -17.88
N LEU A 119 -1.11 8.03 -17.24
CA LEU A 119 -0.36 8.22 -15.97
C LEU A 119 1.05 8.79 -16.22
N GLY A 120 1.64 8.54 -17.40
CA GLY A 120 3.03 8.87 -17.74
C GLY A 120 3.46 10.31 -17.46
N PRO A 121 2.71 11.34 -17.87
CA PRO A 121 3.08 12.74 -17.58
C PRO A 121 3.17 13.04 -16.08
N GLY A 122 2.25 12.48 -15.28
CA GLY A 122 2.26 12.61 -13.82
C GLY A 122 3.47 11.89 -13.21
N ALA A 123 3.73 10.65 -13.64
CA ALA A 123 4.86 9.87 -13.17
C ALA A 123 6.21 10.52 -13.50
N LYS A 124 6.38 11.10 -14.70
CA LYS A 124 7.58 11.87 -15.06
C LYS A 124 7.81 13.05 -14.13
N ARG A 125 6.74 13.78 -13.78
CA ARG A 125 6.81 14.91 -12.84
C ARG A 125 7.20 14.43 -11.44
N ALA A 126 6.59 13.36 -10.95
CA ALA A 126 6.91 12.77 -9.65
C ALA A 126 8.35 12.25 -9.60
N ALA A 127 8.83 11.59 -10.66
CA ALA A 127 10.20 11.11 -10.78
C ALA A 127 11.23 12.25 -10.81
N ALA A 128 10.91 13.37 -11.46
CA ALA A 128 11.77 14.56 -11.46
C ALA A 128 11.85 15.21 -10.06
N GLN A 129 10.76 15.16 -9.29
CA GLN A 129 10.72 15.69 -7.92
C GLN A 129 11.40 14.75 -6.90
N TYR A 130 11.34 13.44 -7.11
CA TYR A 130 11.87 12.41 -6.21
C TYR A 130 12.69 11.35 -6.98
N PRO A 131 13.84 11.72 -7.60
CA PRO A 131 14.56 10.85 -8.51
C PRO A 131 15.10 9.58 -7.83
N GLU A 132 15.58 9.68 -6.59
CA GLU A 132 16.09 8.54 -5.83
C GLU A 132 14.98 7.55 -5.50
N LYS A 133 13.80 8.03 -5.08
CA LYS A 133 12.63 7.20 -4.80
C LYS A 133 12.14 6.50 -6.07
N ALA A 134 12.08 7.21 -7.19
CA ALA A 134 11.68 6.64 -8.46
C ALA A 134 12.67 5.56 -8.96
N ALA A 135 13.98 5.74 -8.71
CA ALA A 135 14.99 4.74 -9.03
C ALA A 135 14.84 3.50 -8.14
N ALA A 136 14.67 3.68 -6.82
CA ALA A 136 14.49 2.59 -5.86
C ALA A 136 13.23 1.76 -6.15
N ILE A 137 12.09 2.42 -6.45
CA ILE A 137 10.85 1.76 -6.82
C ILE A 137 11.07 0.89 -8.07
N ARG A 138 11.68 1.44 -9.12
CA ARG A 138 11.94 0.68 -10.35
C ARG A 138 12.88 -0.50 -10.13
N ALA A 139 13.95 -0.33 -9.36
CA ALA A 139 14.89 -1.40 -9.07
C ALA A 139 14.21 -2.55 -8.31
N ALA A 140 13.37 -2.23 -7.33
CA ALA A 140 12.64 -3.24 -6.57
C ALA A 140 11.64 -4.01 -7.46
N LEU A 141 10.87 -3.31 -8.29
CA LEU A 141 9.93 -3.94 -9.21
C LEU A 141 10.65 -4.82 -10.26
N GLN A 142 11.78 -4.38 -10.81
CA GLN A 142 12.59 -5.20 -11.69
C GLN A 142 13.05 -6.51 -11.05
N THR A 143 13.46 -6.47 -9.77
CA THR A 143 13.85 -7.69 -9.04
C THR A 143 12.66 -8.65 -8.87
N ILE A 144 11.47 -8.11 -8.63
CA ILE A 144 10.24 -8.90 -8.50
C ILE A 144 9.90 -9.56 -9.85
N THR A 145 9.79 -8.77 -10.91
CA THR A 145 9.48 -9.28 -12.26
C THR A 145 10.50 -10.34 -12.71
N GLN A 146 11.80 -10.11 -12.49
CA GLN A 146 12.82 -11.08 -12.85
C GLN A 146 12.67 -12.42 -12.12
N ALA A 147 12.32 -12.40 -10.83
CA ALA A 147 12.08 -13.61 -10.06
C ALA A 147 10.82 -14.37 -10.50
N GLU A 148 9.80 -13.64 -10.95
CA GLU A 148 8.58 -14.20 -11.54
C GLU A 148 8.85 -14.87 -12.89
N GLU A 149 9.61 -14.21 -13.77
CA GLU A 149 10.02 -14.76 -15.07
C GLU A 149 10.90 -16.00 -14.94
N ASP A 150 11.89 -15.96 -14.05
CA ASP A 150 12.82 -17.06 -13.81
C ASP A 150 12.13 -18.28 -13.17
N ARG A 151 10.93 -18.12 -12.64
CA ARG A 151 10.19 -19.16 -11.89
C ARG A 151 11.09 -19.93 -10.93
N THR A 152 12.08 -19.25 -10.35
CA THR A 152 13.05 -19.87 -9.46
C THR A 152 12.34 -20.46 -8.25
N ALA A 153 12.89 -21.57 -7.74
CA ALA A 153 12.47 -22.18 -6.48
C ALA A 153 12.32 -21.12 -5.40
N TYR A 154 11.49 -21.40 -4.37
CA TYR A 154 11.21 -20.49 -3.27
C TYR A 154 12.38 -19.52 -2.99
N SER A 155 12.15 -18.27 -3.24
CA SER A 155 13.12 -17.21 -3.05
C SER A 155 12.48 -16.09 -2.24
N GLU A 156 13.18 -15.66 -1.20
CA GLU A 156 12.78 -14.46 -0.47
C GLU A 156 13.13 -13.16 -1.23
N ALA A 157 13.81 -13.25 -2.36
CA ALA A 157 14.29 -12.08 -3.10
C ALA A 157 13.16 -11.11 -3.49
N PRO A 158 12.01 -11.56 -4.06
CA PRO A 158 10.90 -10.66 -4.36
C PRO A 158 10.30 -10.01 -3.11
N ALA A 159 10.11 -10.80 -2.04
CA ALA A 159 9.59 -10.27 -0.78
C ALA A 159 10.55 -9.26 -0.14
N ASN A 160 11.85 -9.52 -0.21
CA ASN A 160 12.88 -8.59 0.24
C ASN A 160 12.88 -7.32 -0.61
N ALA A 161 12.77 -7.43 -1.94
CA ALA A 161 12.72 -6.28 -2.85
C ALA A 161 11.48 -5.41 -2.58
N PHE A 162 10.31 -6.02 -2.36
CA PHE A 162 9.11 -5.27 -2.00
C PHE A 162 9.23 -4.64 -0.60
N GLY A 163 9.89 -5.33 0.34
CA GLY A 163 10.25 -4.77 1.64
C GLY A 163 11.14 -3.54 1.53
N GLU A 164 12.17 -3.56 0.68
CA GLU A 164 13.04 -2.39 0.46
C GLU A 164 12.28 -1.24 -0.22
N LEU A 165 11.39 -1.53 -1.18
CA LEU A 165 10.50 -0.53 -1.75
C LEU A 165 9.69 0.18 -0.66
N MET A 166 9.06 -0.57 0.21
CA MET A 166 8.28 -0.01 1.32
C MET A 166 9.16 0.74 2.32
N ALA A 167 10.37 0.25 2.61
CA ALA A 167 11.34 0.97 3.44
C ALA A 167 11.69 2.34 2.86
N GLU A 168 11.85 2.44 1.54
CA GLU A 168 12.08 3.72 0.87
C GLU A 168 10.86 4.65 0.96
N LEU A 169 9.64 4.14 0.87
CA LEU A 169 8.43 4.96 1.00
C LEU A 169 8.29 5.59 2.38
N PHE A 170 8.60 4.83 3.45
CA PHE A 170 8.50 5.35 4.82
C PHE A 170 9.67 6.24 5.23
N ALA A 171 10.86 6.02 4.69
CA ALA A 171 12.04 6.86 4.93
C ALA A 171 11.98 8.18 4.14
N VAL A 172 11.02 9.06 4.50
CA VAL A 172 10.74 10.30 3.76
C VAL A 172 11.86 11.32 3.84
N LYS A 173 12.66 11.31 4.90
CA LYS A 173 13.83 12.19 5.14
C LYS A 173 14.88 11.46 5.96
N ALA A 174 16.12 11.95 5.90
CA ALA A 174 17.22 11.42 6.70
C ALA A 174 17.21 12.05 8.10
N ASP A 175 16.80 11.29 9.12
CA ASP A 175 16.78 11.69 10.51
C ASP A 175 16.95 10.50 11.46
N ARG A 176 16.81 10.72 12.77
CA ARG A 176 16.94 9.69 13.80
C ARG A 176 15.93 8.55 13.70
N TRP A 177 14.80 8.76 13.02
CA TRP A 177 13.74 7.77 12.86
C TRP A 177 13.94 6.89 11.63
N THR A 178 14.78 7.32 10.69
CA THR A 178 15.03 6.61 9.43
C THR A 178 15.34 5.12 9.62
N PRO A 179 16.18 4.66 10.55
CA PRO A 179 16.44 3.24 10.72
C PRO A 179 15.19 2.44 11.12
N VAL A 180 14.38 2.98 12.03
CA VAL A 180 13.13 2.35 12.51
C VAL A 180 12.07 2.36 11.41
N LEU A 181 11.93 3.47 10.68
CA LEU A 181 11.02 3.58 9.53
C LEU A 181 11.37 2.60 8.42
N ARG A 182 12.65 2.42 8.13
CA ARG A 182 13.10 1.40 7.17
C ARG A 182 12.80 -0.01 7.65
N GLN A 183 13.03 -0.31 8.93
CA GLN A 183 12.68 -1.61 9.51
C GLN A 183 11.17 -1.85 9.41
N PHE A 184 10.35 -0.89 9.82
CA PHE A 184 8.89 -0.95 9.70
C PHE A 184 8.45 -1.21 8.26
N GLY A 185 8.95 -0.40 7.31
CA GLY A 185 8.63 -0.55 5.89
C GLY A 185 9.00 -1.92 5.33
N ARG A 186 10.20 -2.45 5.67
CA ARG A 186 10.62 -3.79 5.26
C ARG A 186 9.68 -4.87 5.77
N SER A 187 9.37 -4.87 7.05
CA SER A 187 8.51 -5.88 7.66
C SER A 187 7.09 -5.80 7.12
N LEU A 188 6.53 -4.60 7.00
CA LEU A 188 5.22 -4.38 6.41
C LEU A 188 5.17 -4.79 4.92
N GLY A 189 6.22 -4.49 4.16
CA GLY A 189 6.32 -4.87 2.76
C GLY A 189 6.34 -6.39 2.58
N LYS A 190 7.18 -7.09 3.34
CA LYS A 190 7.21 -8.57 3.33
C LYS A 190 5.86 -9.18 3.71
N LEU A 191 5.22 -8.63 4.76
CA LEU A 191 3.89 -9.05 5.17
C LEU A 191 2.89 -8.93 4.02
N ILE A 192 2.83 -7.77 3.37
CA ILE A 192 1.91 -7.52 2.25
C ILE A 192 2.19 -8.46 1.09
N TYR A 193 3.46 -8.64 0.72
CA TYR A 193 3.86 -9.51 -0.38
C TYR A 193 3.39 -10.95 -0.18
N PHE A 194 3.69 -11.53 0.97
CA PHE A 194 3.28 -12.90 1.27
C PHE A 194 1.78 -13.05 1.54
N MET A 195 1.13 -12.01 2.06
CA MET A 195 -0.31 -12.02 2.23
C MET A 195 -1.05 -12.02 0.89
N ASP A 196 -0.56 -11.24 -0.08
CA ASP A 196 -1.05 -11.24 -1.47
C ASP A 196 -0.86 -12.63 -2.09
N ALA A 197 0.36 -13.19 -2.01
CA ALA A 197 0.66 -14.52 -2.50
C ALA A 197 -0.23 -15.61 -1.86
N ALA A 198 -0.51 -15.52 -0.56
CA ALA A 198 -1.39 -16.45 0.13
C ALA A 198 -2.85 -16.34 -0.33
N CYS A 199 -3.35 -15.12 -0.51
CA CYS A 199 -4.72 -14.87 -0.98
C CYS A 199 -4.92 -15.36 -2.41
N ASP A 200 -3.92 -15.21 -3.27
CA ASP A 200 -4.02 -15.49 -4.71
C ASP A 200 -3.54 -16.91 -5.08
N LEU A 201 -3.01 -17.70 -4.11
CA LEU A 201 -2.39 -19.01 -4.33
C LEU A 201 -3.22 -19.97 -5.21
N GLU A 202 -4.53 -20.09 -4.94
CA GLU A 202 -5.41 -21.00 -5.66
C GLU A 202 -5.71 -20.52 -7.10
N GLU A 203 -5.79 -19.21 -7.29
CA GLU A 203 -6.01 -18.59 -8.59
C GLU A 203 -4.75 -18.70 -9.45
N ASP A 204 -3.59 -18.38 -8.89
CA ASP A 204 -2.29 -18.47 -9.57
C ASP A 204 -1.95 -19.90 -9.98
N ARG A 205 -2.22 -20.88 -9.12
CA ARG A 205 -2.08 -22.32 -9.46
C ARG A 205 -2.93 -22.71 -10.66
N ARG A 206 -4.19 -22.27 -10.68
CA ARG A 206 -5.12 -22.57 -11.80
C ARG A 206 -4.70 -21.85 -13.08
N ALA A 207 -4.22 -20.62 -12.97
CA ALA A 207 -3.74 -19.83 -14.10
C ALA A 207 -2.31 -20.18 -14.54
N ASN A 208 -1.61 -21.09 -13.83
CA ASN A 208 -0.19 -21.39 -14.02
C ASN A 208 0.70 -20.14 -13.94
N GLN A 209 0.31 -19.20 -13.09
CA GLN A 209 1.10 -17.99 -12.77
C GLN A 209 2.12 -18.29 -11.68
N TYR A 210 3.16 -17.45 -11.60
CA TYR A 210 4.12 -17.55 -10.52
C TYR A 210 3.47 -17.16 -9.18
N ASN A 211 3.72 -18.00 -8.18
CA ASN A 211 3.39 -17.69 -6.80
C ASN A 211 4.46 -18.33 -5.89
N PRO A 212 5.15 -17.56 -5.03
CA PRO A 212 6.24 -18.08 -4.21
C PRO A 212 5.80 -19.20 -3.26
N LEU A 213 4.54 -19.20 -2.85
CA LEU A 213 3.98 -20.22 -1.96
C LEU A 213 3.59 -21.51 -2.71
N ALA A 214 3.40 -21.46 -4.04
CA ALA A 214 3.08 -22.65 -4.81
C ALA A 214 4.20 -23.68 -4.82
N LEU A 215 5.44 -23.26 -4.54
CA LEU A 215 6.63 -24.11 -4.41
C LEU A 215 6.77 -24.77 -3.03
N LEU A 216 5.98 -24.34 -2.07
CA LEU A 216 5.85 -24.97 -0.76
C LEU A 216 4.72 -26.00 -0.84
N ASP A 217 4.89 -27.12 -0.15
CA ASP A 217 3.84 -28.16 -0.07
C ASP A 217 2.72 -27.71 0.88
N MET A 218 1.96 -26.71 0.43
CA MET A 218 0.85 -26.10 1.15
C MET A 218 -0.47 -26.43 0.46
N GLN A 219 -1.47 -26.80 1.25
CA GLN A 219 -2.80 -27.12 0.73
C GLN A 219 -3.61 -25.86 0.44
N SER A 220 -3.46 -24.83 1.26
CA SER A 220 -4.19 -23.57 1.18
C SER A 220 -3.28 -22.41 1.59
N GLY A 221 -3.53 -21.22 1.04
CA GLY A 221 -2.88 -20.00 1.50
C GLY A 221 -3.17 -19.67 2.98
N ALA A 222 -4.27 -20.16 3.54
CA ALA A 222 -4.58 -20.06 4.97
C ALA A 222 -3.52 -20.71 5.85
N ASP A 223 -2.85 -21.76 5.37
CA ASP A 223 -1.80 -22.46 6.12
C ASP A 223 -0.56 -21.59 6.37
N PHE A 224 -0.42 -20.51 5.62
CA PHE A 224 0.68 -19.55 5.78
C PHE A 224 0.43 -18.49 6.87
N ARG A 225 -0.74 -18.50 7.52
CA ARG A 225 -1.10 -17.53 8.57
C ARG A 225 -0.06 -17.44 9.71
N PRO A 226 0.52 -18.54 10.24
CA PRO A 226 1.53 -18.42 11.30
C PRO A 226 2.75 -17.59 10.89
N GLN A 227 3.23 -17.75 9.65
CA GLN A 227 4.36 -16.99 9.11
C GLN A 227 3.99 -15.50 8.91
N LEU A 228 2.77 -15.23 8.43
CA LEU A 228 2.27 -13.86 8.34
C LEU A 228 2.17 -13.19 9.71
N MET A 229 1.80 -13.93 10.75
CA MET A 229 1.75 -13.39 12.12
C MET A 229 3.13 -12.99 12.64
N LEU A 230 4.19 -13.73 12.29
CA LEU A 230 5.57 -13.34 12.64
C LEU A 230 5.96 -12.03 11.94
N LEU A 231 5.71 -11.93 10.63
CA LEU A 231 5.99 -10.71 9.87
C LEU A 231 5.19 -9.50 10.37
N ALA A 232 3.92 -9.73 10.75
CA ALA A 232 3.09 -8.70 11.38
C ALA A 232 3.65 -8.28 12.75
N GLY A 233 4.16 -9.23 13.52
CA GLY A 233 4.84 -8.96 14.79
C GLY A 233 6.08 -8.09 14.63
N ASP A 234 6.92 -8.38 13.62
CA ASP A 234 8.10 -7.57 13.31
C ASP A 234 7.73 -6.12 12.91
N ALA A 235 6.65 -5.96 12.12
CA ALA A 235 6.15 -4.64 11.76
C ALA A 235 5.58 -3.89 12.98
N ALA A 236 4.84 -4.60 13.85
CA ALA A 236 4.29 -4.06 15.08
C ALA A 236 5.41 -3.62 16.04
N GLU A 237 6.45 -4.44 16.24
CA GLU A 237 7.60 -4.09 17.08
C GLU A 237 8.28 -2.80 16.59
N ALA A 238 8.50 -2.67 15.29
CA ALA A 238 9.10 -1.48 14.72
C ALA A 238 8.18 -0.25 14.91
N PHE A 239 6.86 -0.41 14.75
CA PHE A 239 5.88 0.64 14.98
C PHE A 239 5.87 1.14 16.43
N GLU A 240 5.86 0.22 17.41
CA GLU A 240 5.81 0.56 18.84
C GLU A 240 7.09 1.28 19.35
N ARG A 241 8.18 1.24 18.58
CA ARG A 241 9.41 2.00 18.88
C ARG A 241 9.33 3.48 18.44
N LEU A 242 8.29 3.87 17.71
CA LEU A 242 8.09 5.25 17.27
C LEU A 242 7.25 6.02 18.30
N PRO A 243 7.54 7.28 18.57
CA PRO A 243 6.84 8.09 19.58
C PRO A 243 5.52 8.64 19.04
N ILE A 244 4.70 7.78 18.48
CA ILE A 244 3.41 8.17 17.89
C ILE A 244 2.37 8.25 19.00
N VAL A 245 1.77 9.44 19.16
CA VAL A 245 0.68 9.72 20.11
C VAL A 245 -0.59 10.10 19.36
N GLN A 246 -0.48 11.07 18.48
CA GLN A 246 -1.59 11.49 17.63
C GLN A 246 -1.99 10.35 16.69
N ASP A 247 -3.29 10.10 16.58
CA ASP A 247 -3.86 9.05 15.71
C ASP A 247 -3.34 7.62 16.01
N ALA A 248 -2.67 7.37 17.16
CA ALA A 248 -2.09 6.06 17.51
C ALA A 248 -3.14 4.94 17.45
N ALA A 249 -4.32 5.13 18.06
CA ALA A 249 -5.38 4.14 18.05
C ALA A 249 -5.88 3.81 16.63
N LEU A 250 -5.93 4.80 15.74
CA LEU A 250 -6.31 4.59 14.34
C LEU A 250 -5.23 3.81 13.58
N LEU A 251 -3.96 4.13 13.78
CA LEU A 251 -2.84 3.40 13.18
C LEU A 251 -2.76 1.95 13.71
N GLN A 252 -2.98 1.74 15.00
CA GLN A 252 -3.06 0.41 15.59
C GLN A 252 -4.22 -0.41 15.02
N ASN A 253 -5.41 0.21 14.84
CA ASN A 253 -6.52 -0.45 14.16
C ASN A 253 -6.12 -0.94 12.76
N ILE A 254 -5.43 -0.11 11.97
CA ILE A 254 -4.98 -0.47 10.63
C ILE A 254 -3.98 -1.63 10.70
N LEU A 255 -2.97 -1.54 11.56
CA LEU A 255 -1.85 -2.50 11.61
C LEU A 255 -2.23 -3.84 12.26
N TYR A 256 -3.12 -3.83 13.28
CA TYR A 256 -3.41 -5.04 14.06
C TYR A 256 -4.73 -5.73 13.66
N SER A 257 -5.61 -5.00 12.97
CA SER A 257 -6.91 -5.53 12.51
C SER A 257 -7.11 -5.33 11.01
N GLY A 258 -6.94 -4.13 10.54
CA GLY A 258 -7.27 -3.73 9.18
C GLY A 258 -6.50 -4.50 8.10
N VAL A 259 -5.19 -4.71 8.28
CA VAL A 259 -4.35 -5.47 7.34
C VAL A 259 -4.83 -6.91 7.12
N TRP A 260 -5.52 -7.50 8.12
CA TRP A 260 -6.04 -8.86 8.03
C TRP A 260 -7.39 -8.98 7.33
N THR A 261 -8.10 -7.87 7.14
CA THR A 261 -9.48 -7.86 6.62
C THR A 261 -9.60 -8.61 5.29
N ARG A 262 -8.65 -8.41 4.38
CA ARG A 262 -8.66 -9.05 3.07
C ARG A 262 -8.32 -10.54 3.16
N PHE A 263 -7.30 -10.89 3.96
CA PHE A 263 -6.93 -12.28 4.21
C PHE A 263 -8.06 -13.05 4.89
N ASP A 264 -8.65 -12.51 5.95
CA ASP A 264 -9.77 -13.16 6.65
C ASP A 264 -11.00 -13.29 5.74
N ALA A 265 -11.25 -12.34 4.84
CA ALA A 265 -12.32 -12.44 3.87
C ALA A 265 -12.08 -13.54 2.83
N ALA A 266 -10.84 -13.71 2.36
CA ALA A 266 -10.46 -14.74 1.38
C ALA A 266 -10.63 -16.17 1.91
N PHE A 267 -10.37 -16.36 3.22
CA PHE A 267 -10.40 -17.68 3.87
C PHE A 267 -11.57 -17.90 4.83
N ARG A 268 -12.54 -16.97 4.88
CA ARG A 268 -13.76 -17.15 5.64
C ARG A 268 -14.54 -18.31 5.02
N THR A 269 -14.53 -19.47 5.66
CA THR A 269 -15.30 -20.65 5.25
C THR A 269 -16.79 -20.29 5.20
N LYS A 270 -17.51 -20.80 4.18
CA LYS A 270 -18.98 -20.69 4.02
C LYS A 270 -19.80 -21.34 5.15
N GLN A 271 -19.21 -21.58 6.31
CA GLN A 271 -19.84 -22.27 7.45
C GLN A 271 -20.54 -21.33 8.43
N GLU A 272 -20.56 -20.01 8.18
CA GLU A 272 -21.22 -19.03 9.05
C GLU A 272 -22.27 -18.18 8.29
N GLU A 273 -22.99 -18.75 7.34
CA GLU A 273 -24.29 -18.16 6.98
C GLU A 273 -25.30 -18.51 8.08
N PRO A 274 -25.78 -17.55 8.87
CA PRO A 274 -26.90 -17.81 9.79
C PRO A 274 -28.13 -18.13 8.95
N THR A 275 -28.64 -19.34 9.12
CA THR A 275 -30.00 -19.77 8.66
C THR A 275 -31.10 -18.89 9.24
#